data_acb1ebbd2dc31f5c33ffe4ae4cee1fbd
#
_entry.id   acb1ebbd2dc31f5c33ffe4ae4cee1fbd
#
_cell.length_a   1.000
_cell.length_b   1.000
_cell.length_c   1.000
_cell.angle_alpha   90.00
_cell.angle_beta   90.00
_cell.angle_gamma   90.00
#
_symmetry.space_group_name_H-M   'P 1'
#
loop_
_entity.id
_entity.type
_entity.pdbx_description
1 polymer ?
#
loop_
_entity_poly.entity_id
_entity_poly.type
_entity_poly.pdbx_seq_one_letter_code
_entity_poly.pdbx_strand_id
1 'polypeptide(L)'
;AYDSLDALELMDGLVDIYMPDFKFWDERKSKRYLRVPNYPEVARQAIKEMHRQVGYLKFDENGVALRGVLIRHLVMPNCLDDTKEILRWIATELGPDTYVNIMEQYYPAGLVSRDRYPEINRRITDEEYQQAIAFAREVGLWRLDYRWRRVLIWW
;
A
#
# COMPACT_ATOMS: atom_id res chain seq x y z
N ALA A 1 1.46 0.87 7.70
CA ALA A 1 1.14 1.67 8.88
C ALA A 1 0.86 0.76 10.08
N TYR A 2 1.38 1.07 11.22
CA TYR A 2 1.09 0.44 12.51
C TYR A 2 1.31 1.48 13.62
N ASP A 3 0.71 2.65 13.39
CA ASP A 3 0.87 3.82 14.24
C ASP A 3 -0.29 3.88 15.23
N SER A 4 -0.04 4.36 16.45
CA SER A 4 -1.11 4.58 17.42
C SER A 4 -1.92 5.84 17.04
N LEU A 5 -3.22 5.83 17.31
CA LEU A 5 -4.08 6.98 17.03
C LEU A 5 -3.65 8.19 17.86
N ASP A 6 -3.28 7.98 19.13
CA ASP A 6 -2.81 9.06 20.01
C ASP A 6 -1.56 9.76 19.42
N ALA A 7 -0.62 8.98 18.85
CA ALA A 7 0.55 9.56 18.21
C ALA A 7 0.18 10.34 16.94
N LEU A 8 -0.78 9.84 16.14
CA LEU A 8 -1.26 10.54 14.96
C LEU A 8 -2.01 11.82 15.32
N GLU A 9 -2.81 11.83 16.39
CA GLU A 9 -3.47 13.03 16.87
C GLU A 9 -2.49 14.14 17.24
N LEU A 10 -1.36 13.79 17.86
CA LEU A 10 -0.29 14.75 18.16
C LEU A 10 0.39 15.32 16.91
N MET A 11 0.29 14.62 15.78
CA MET A 11 0.87 15.03 14.49
C MET A 11 -0.08 15.86 13.65
N ASP A 12 -1.35 16.02 14.07
CA ASP A 12 -2.35 16.80 13.32
C ASP A 12 -1.91 18.27 13.18
N GLY A 13 -1.91 18.73 11.94
CA GLY A 13 -1.43 20.08 11.57
C GLY A 13 0.09 20.22 11.44
N LEU A 14 0.89 19.19 11.76
CA LEU A 14 2.35 19.21 11.65
C LEU A 14 2.86 18.47 10.42
N VAL A 15 2.12 17.47 9.93
CA VAL A 15 2.51 16.64 8.78
C VAL A 15 1.75 17.08 7.54
N ASP A 16 2.48 17.33 6.46
CA ASP A 16 1.88 17.63 5.16
C ASP A 16 1.61 16.38 4.34
N ILE A 17 2.49 15.39 4.38
CA ILE A 17 2.37 14.18 3.56
C ILE A 17 2.55 12.94 4.42
N TYR A 18 1.53 12.07 4.45
CA TYR A 18 1.65 10.73 4.98
C TYR A 18 1.88 9.73 3.84
N MET A 19 2.78 8.77 4.08
CA MET A 19 3.10 7.72 3.12
C MET A 19 3.04 6.33 3.77
N PRO A 20 1.85 5.90 4.20
CA PRO A 20 1.67 4.63 4.90
C PRO A 20 1.84 3.42 3.97
N ASP A 21 2.46 2.36 4.51
CA ASP A 21 2.40 1.04 3.90
C ASP A 21 1.14 0.30 4.38
N PHE A 22 0.37 -0.28 3.47
CA PHE A 22 -0.68 -1.24 3.79
C PHE A 22 -0.33 -2.60 3.18
N LYS A 23 0.15 -3.54 4.02
CA LYS A 23 0.83 -4.76 3.54
C LYS A 23 -0.06 -5.99 3.47
N PHE A 24 -0.90 -6.23 4.51
CA PHE A 24 -1.74 -7.40 4.62
C PHE A 24 -3.15 -7.02 5.04
N TRP A 25 -4.13 -7.73 4.49
CA TRP A 25 -5.53 -7.70 4.89
C TRP A 25 -5.90 -8.85 5.84
N ASP A 26 -5.35 -10.05 5.58
CA ASP A 26 -5.60 -11.26 6.39
C ASP A 26 -4.75 -11.25 7.66
N GLU A 27 -5.41 -11.38 8.83
CA GLU A 27 -4.74 -11.45 10.13
C GLU A 27 -3.80 -12.65 10.26
N ARG A 28 -4.12 -13.78 9.61
CA ARG A 28 -3.26 -14.96 9.61
C ARG A 28 -1.97 -14.71 8.87
N LYS A 29 -2.03 -14.01 7.73
CA LYS A 29 -0.85 -13.62 6.96
C LYS A 29 -0.02 -12.58 7.70
N SER A 30 -0.66 -11.56 8.29
CA SER A 30 0.05 -10.56 9.08
C SER A 30 0.70 -11.17 10.33
N LYS A 31 0.02 -12.09 11.03
CA LYS A 31 0.61 -12.87 12.12
C LYS A 31 1.79 -13.73 11.64
N ARG A 32 1.63 -14.41 10.50
CA ARG A 32 2.65 -15.30 9.93
C ARG A 32 3.92 -14.56 9.51
N TYR A 33 3.79 -13.47 8.75
CA TYR A 33 4.93 -12.80 8.13
C TYR A 33 5.44 -11.60 8.93
N LEU A 34 4.55 -10.85 9.61
CA LEU A 34 4.93 -9.70 10.43
C LEU A 34 4.96 -10.01 11.93
N ARG A 35 4.39 -11.13 12.36
CA ARG A 35 4.17 -11.51 13.77
C ARG A 35 3.24 -10.53 14.51
N VAL A 36 2.36 -9.86 13.80
CA VAL A 36 1.43 -8.84 14.30
C VAL A 36 0.01 -9.19 13.83
N PRO A 37 -0.79 -9.88 14.64
CA PRO A 37 -2.11 -10.39 14.23
C PRO A 37 -3.12 -9.28 13.97
N ASN A 38 -3.13 -8.20 14.74
CA ASN A 38 -4.07 -7.08 14.61
C ASN A 38 -3.61 -5.99 13.62
N TYR A 39 -2.56 -6.26 12.84
CA TYR A 39 -2.02 -5.31 11.87
C TYR A 39 -3.07 -4.75 10.89
N PRO A 40 -3.96 -5.57 10.28
CA PRO A 40 -4.91 -5.06 9.29
C PRO A 40 -5.90 -4.05 9.88
N GLU A 41 -6.35 -4.27 11.11
CA GLU A 41 -7.25 -3.34 11.80
C GLU A 41 -6.56 -2.04 12.14
N VAL A 42 -5.40 -2.11 12.80
CA VAL A 42 -4.60 -0.93 13.19
C VAL A 42 -4.20 -0.11 11.95
N ALA A 43 -3.78 -0.79 10.87
CA ALA A 43 -3.43 -0.11 9.63
C ALA A 43 -4.61 0.66 9.03
N ARG A 44 -5.82 0.08 9.01
CA ARG A 44 -7.02 0.77 8.52
C ARG A 44 -7.36 2.00 9.36
N GLN A 45 -7.31 1.89 10.68
CA GLN A 45 -7.57 3.00 11.59
C GLN A 45 -6.55 4.13 11.40
N ALA A 46 -5.25 3.79 11.39
CA ALA A 46 -4.18 4.75 11.18
C ALA A 46 -4.27 5.47 9.83
N ILE A 47 -4.53 4.73 8.75
CA ILE A 47 -4.65 5.31 7.40
C ILE A 47 -5.89 6.21 7.29
N LYS A 48 -7.03 5.84 7.90
CA LYS A 48 -8.22 6.71 7.96
C LYS A 48 -7.90 8.01 8.67
N GLU A 49 -7.21 7.96 9.80
CA GLU A 49 -6.82 9.14 10.55
C GLU A 49 -5.84 10.01 9.75
N MET A 50 -4.82 9.43 9.14
CA MET A 50 -3.91 10.15 8.24
C MET A 50 -4.68 10.85 7.11
N HIS A 51 -5.65 10.15 6.50
CA HIS A 51 -6.46 10.73 5.43
C HIS A 51 -7.39 11.85 5.94
N ARG A 52 -7.94 11.71 7.15
CA ARG A 52 -8.72 12.78 7.79
C ARG A 52 -7.90 14.07 7.95
N GLN A 53 -6.63 13.94 8.36
CA GLN A 53 -5.76 15.09 8.64
C GLN A 53 -5.32 15.83 7.37
N VAL A 54 -4.93 15.10 6.32
CA VAL A 54 -4.29 15.73 5.16
C VAL A 54 -5.04 15.56 3.82
N GLY A 55 -6.02 14.66 3.76
CA GLY A 55 -6.85 14.42 2.59
C GLY A 55 -6.12 13.74 1.42
N TYR A 56 -6.67 13.90 0.23
CA TYR A 56 -6.07 13.38 -1.01
C TYR A 56 -4.76 14.08 -1.37
N LEU A 57 -3.82 13.32 -1.94
CA LEU A 57 -2.53 13.86 -2.35
C LEU A 57 -2.69 14.95 -3.42
N LYS A 58 -2.14 16.13 -3.15
CA LYS A 58 -2.12 17.29 -4.02
C LYS A 58 -0.70 17.54 -4.52
N PHE A 59 -0.60 18.02 -5.75
CA PHE A 59 0.67 18.34 -6.39
C PHE A 59 0.69 19.82 -6.81
N ASP A 60 1.89 20.39 -6.90
CA ASP A 60 2.10 21.67 -7.54
C ASP A 60 2.10 21.54 -9.09
N GLU A 61 2.33 22.67 -9.79
CA GLU A 61 2.41 22.75 -11.26
C GLU A 61 3.56 21.91 -11.85
N ASN A 62 4.61 21.62 -11.06
CA ASN A 62 5.77 20.83 -11.46
C ASN A 62 5.60 19.33 -11.13
N GLY A 63 4.45 18.93 -10.55
CA GLY A 63 4.18 17.56 -10.15
C GLY A 63 4.85 17.14 -8.82
N VAL A 64 5.29 18.11 -8.01
CA VAL A 64 5.82 17.85 -6.67
C VAL A 64 4.67 17.75 -5.69
N ALA A 65 4.65 16.69 -4.86
CA ALA A 65 3.63 16.49 -3.86
C ALA A 65 3.72 17.57 -2.77
N LEU A 66 2.59 18.20 -2.46
CA LEU A 66 2.50 19.27 -1.46
C LEU A 66 1.85 18.81 -0.16
N ARG A 67 0.75 18.07 -0.25
CA ARG A 67 -0.04 17.66 0.92
C ARG A 67 -0.92 16.46 0.56
N GLY A 68 -1.12 15.56 1.51
CA GLY A 68 -2.07 14.46 1.36
C GLY A 68 -1.49 13.08 1.68
N VAL A 69 -2.27 12.04 1.41
CA VAL A 69 -1.87 10.65 1.64
C VAL A 69 -1.46 9.97 0.33
N LEU A 70 -0.31 9.31 0.35
CA LEU A 70 0.14 8.35 -0.66
C LEU A 70 0.18 6.97 -0.03
N ILE A 71 -0.74 6.07 -0.38
CA ILE A 71 -0.74 4.71 0.15
C ILE A 71 0.19 3.83 -0.67
N ARG A 72 1.08 3.12 -0.01
CA ARG A 72 1.97 2.15 -0.64
C ARG A 72 1.50 0.72 -0.35
N HIS A 73 1.35 -0.07 -1.40
CA HIS A 73 1.05 -1.49 -1.29
C HIS A 73 2.06 -2.32 -2.07
N LEU A 74 2.77 -3.22 -1.38
CA LEU A 74 3.70 -4.16 -2.00
C LEU A 74 2.96 -5.45 -2.36
N VAL A 75 2.84 -5.73 -3.65
CA VAL A 75 2.29 -7.01 -4.11
C VAL A 75 3.26 -8.13 -3.77
N MET A 76 2.76 -9.15 -3.10
CA MET A 76 3.57 -10.29 -2.68
C MET A 76 3.07 -11.59 -3.34
N PRO A 77 3.98 -12.56 -3.59
CA PRO A 77 3.59 -13.85 -4.14
C PRO A 77 2.50 -14.52 -3.31
N ASN A 78 1.51 -15.10 -3.98
CA ASN A 78 0.39 -15.82 -3.34
C ASN A 78 -0.44 -14.97 -2.34
N CYS A 79 -0.38 -13.62 -2.45
CA CYS A 79 -1.13 -12.70 -1.61
C CYS A 79 -2.06 -11.77 -2.41
N LEU A 80 -2.44 -12.18 -3.63
CA LEU A 80 -3.29 -11.35 -4.49
C LEU A 80 -4.67 -11.08 -3.88
N ASP A 81 -5.19 -12.01 -3.07
CA ASP A 81 -6.46 -11.81 -2.35
C ASP A 81 -6.35 -10.65 -1.35
N ASP A 82 -5.24 -10.58 -0.60
CA ASP A 82 -4.96 -9.43 0.29
C ASP A 82 -4.89 -8.12 -0.50
N THR A 83 -4.19 -8.14 -1.64
CA THR A 83 -4.08 -6.99 -2.54
C THR A 83 -5.46 -6.50 -2.96
N LYS A 84 -6.35 -7.40 -3.39
CA LYS A 84 -7.71 -7.05 -3.83
C LYS A 84 -8.55 -6.46 -2.70
N GLU A 85 -8.51 -7.04 -1.52
CA GLU A 85 -9.25 -6.51 -0.37
C GLU A 85 -8.74 -5.15 0.07
N ILE A 86 -7.42 -4.93 0.08
CA ILE A 86 -6.81 -3.64 0.38
C ILE A 86 -7.25 -2.58 -0.64
N LEU A 87 -7.16 -2.88 -1.94
CA LEU A 87 -7.54 -1.94 -3.00
C LEU A 87 -9.04 -1.61 -2.97
N ARG A 88 -9.89 -2.62 -2.74
CA ARG A 88 -11.33 -2.42 -2.56
C ARG A 88 -11.61 -1.50 -1.37
N TRP A 89 -10.98 -1.76 -0.23
CA TRP A 89 -11.14 -0.95 0.96
C TRP A 89 -10.69 0.51 0.73
N ILE A 90 -9.56 0.72 0.06
CA ILE A 90 -9.10 2.08 -0.29
C ILE A 90 -10.15 2.79 -1.12
N ALA A 91 -10.68 2.14 -2.17
CA ALA A 91 -11.67 2.75 -3.06
C ALA A 91 -13.00 3.07 -2.34
N THR A 92 -13.45 2.19 -1.42
CA THR A 92 -14.75 2.35 -0.75
C THR A 92 -14.69 3.27 0.47
N GLU A 93 -13.62 3.20 1.26
CA GLU A 93 -13.56 3.90 2.55
C GLU A 93 -12.84 5.26 2.47
N LEU A 94 -11.88 5.40 1.55
CA LEU A 94 -11.14 6.64 1.36
C LEU A 94 -11.54 7.35 0.06
N GLY A 95 -12.07 6.61 -0.89
CA GLY A 95 -12.54 7.11 -2.17
C GLY A 95 -11.60 6.90 -3.35
N PRO A 96 -12.14 6.99 -4.59
CA PRO A 96 -11.42 6.67 -5.83
C PRO A 96 -10.28 7.65 -6.15
N ASP A 97 -10.27 8.84 -5.55
CA ASP A 97 -9.24 9.86 -5.73
C ASP A 97 -7.99 9.64 -4.87
N THR A 98 -7.97 8.56 -4.10
CA THR A 98 -6.80 8.19 -3.29
C THR A 98 -5.61 7.85 -4.18
N TYR A 99 -4.44 8.44 -3.88
CA TYR A 99 -3.20 8.16 -4.61
C TYR A 99 -2.54 6.89 -4.08
N VAL A 100 -2.34 5.89 -4.96
CA VAL A 100 -1.83 4.58 -4.57
C VAL A 100 -0.59 4.22 -5.38
N ASN A 101 0.47 3.81 -4.68
CA ASN A 101 1.65 3.18 -5.27
C ASN A 101 1.56 1.67 -5.07
N ILE A 102 1.19 0.94 -6.15
CA ILE A 102 1.19 -0.51 -6.20
C ILE A 102 2.58 -0.95 -6.65
N MET A 103 3.35 -1.57 -5.74
CA MET A 103 4.75 -1.87 -5.93
C MET A 103 4.97 -3.31 -6.35
N GLU A 104 5.82 -3.53 -7.38
CA GLU A 104 6.18 -4.85 -7.92
C GLU A 104 7.54 -5.37 -7.41
N GLN A 105 8.29 -4.54 -6.69
CA GLN A 105 9.69 -4.84 -6.32
C GLN A 105 9.86 -5.81 -5.15
N TYR A 106 8.88 -6.68 -4.88
CA TYR A 106 9.06 -7.69 -3.84
C TYR A 106 10.30 -8.56 -4.11
N TYR A 107 11.11 -8.75 -3.09
CA TYR A 107 12.26 -9.62 -3.09
C TYR A 107 12.32 -10.44 -1.79
N PRO A 108 12.48 -11.78 -1.86
CA PRO A 108 12.68 -12.61 -0.68
C PRO A 108 13.92 -12.18 0.09
N ALA A 109 13.76 -11.87 1.37
CA ALA A 109 14.85 -11.41 2.23
C ALA A 109 14.65 -11.85 3.68
N GLY A 110 15.68 -11.66 4.49
CA GLY A 110 15.66 -11.95 5.92
C GLY A 110 15.44 -13.43 6.20
N LEU A 111 14.30 -13.77 6.79
CA LEU A 111 13.98 -15.15 7.21
C LEU A 111 13.31 -15.98 6.12
N VAL A 112 13.06 -15.41 4.94
CA VAL A 112 12.43 -16.13 3.81
C VAL A 112 13.45 -17.05 3.18
N SER A 113 13.14 -18.34 3.13
CA SER A 113 14.00 -19.39 2.56
C SER A 113 13.14 -20.54 2.03
N ARG A 114 13.77 -21.57 1.45
CA ARG A 114 13.08 -22.79 1.00
C ARG A 114 12.41 -23.54 2.14
N ASP A 115 13.00 -23.48 3.34
CA ASP A 115 12.49 -24.19 4.52
C ASP A 115 11.55 -23.31 5.34
N ARG A 116 11.64 -22.00 5.19
CA ARG A 116 10.85 -21.05 5.95
C ARG A 116 10.19 -20.05 5.01
N TYR A 117 8.87 -20.11 4.94
CA TYR A 117 8.04 -19.30 4.03
C TYR A 117 8.28 -19.58 2.54
N PRO A 118 8.35 -20.86 2.11
CA PRO A 118 8.64 -21.21 0.71
C PRO A 118 7.63 -20.59 -0.26
N GLU A 119 6.40 -20.37 0.17
CA GLU A 119 5.30 -19.80 -0.63
C GLU A 119 5.55 -18.37 -1.08
N ILE A 120 6.40 -17.62 -0.36
CA ILE A 120 6.80 -16.26 -0.72
C ILE A 120 8.29 -16.17 -1.09
N ASN A 121 8.97 -17.32 -1.23
CA ASN A 121 10.39 -17.36 -1.58
C ASN A 121 10.60 -17.29 -3.10
N ARG A 122 10.01 -16.31 -3.74
CA ARG A 122 10.16 -15.96 -5.16
C ARG A 122 9.78 -14.50 -5.38
N ARG A 123 10.11 -13.95 -6.52
CA ARG A 123 9.53 -12.68 -6.95
C ARG A 123 8.08 -12.89 -7.37
N ILE A 124 7.31 -11.83 -7.45
CA ILE A 124 5.98 -11.85 -8.08
C ILE A 124 6.14 -12.11 -9.58
N THR A 125 5.10 -12.64 -10.21
CA THR A 125 5.03 -12.72 -11.68
C THR A 125 4.43 -11.46 -12.27
N ASP A 126 4.67 -11.24 -13.57
CA ASP A 126 4.04 -10.13 -14.30
C ASP A 126 2.51 -10.24 -14.26
N GLU A 127 1.97 -11.46 -14.31
CA GLU A 127 0.53 -11.71 -14.22
C GLU A 127 -0.04 -11.29 -12.87
N GLU A 128 0.65 -11.63 -11.75
CA GLU A 128 0.22 -11.21 -10.41
C GLU A 128 0.18 -9.68 -10.31
N TYR A 129 1.18 -9.00 -10.85
CA TYR A 129 1.21 -7.54 -10.87
C TYR A 129 0.13 -6.94 -11.76
N GLN A 130 -0.04 -7.45 -12.98
CA GLN A 130 -1.07 -6.96 -13.91
C GLN A 130 -2.49 -7.17 -13.35
N GLN A 131 -2.74 -8.28 -12.66
CA GLN A 131 -4.03 -8.52 -12.00
C GLN A 131 -4.26 -7.50 -10.87
N ALA A 132 -3.24 -7.14 -10.09
CA ALA A 132 -3.36 -6.10 -9.07
C ALA A 132 -3.73 -4.73 -9.68
N ILE A 133 -3.05 -4.34 -10.77
CA ILE A 133 -3.33 -3.09 -11.48
C ILE A 133 -4.73 -3.10 -12.12
N ALA A 134 -5.11 -4.20 -12.75
CA ALA A 134 -6.44 -4.34 -13.35
C ALA A 134 -7.54 -4.22 -12.31
N PHE A 135 -7.38 -4.89 -11.17
CA PHE A 135 -8.34 -4.81 -10.06
C PHE A 135 -8.43 -3.41 -9.45
N ALA A 136 -7.29 -2.70 -9.30
CA ALA A 136 -7.32 -1.32 -8.84
C ALA A 136 -8.21 -0.43 -9.72
N ARG A 137 -8.11 -0.58 -11.05
CA ARG A 137 -8.95 0.14 -12.02
C ARG A 137 -10.41 -0.30 -11.97
N GLU A 138 -10.67 -1.59 -11.81
CA GLU A 138 -12.01 -2.15 -11.69
C GLU A 138 -12.77 -1.56 -10.50
N VAL A 139 -12.09 -1.38 -9.35
CA VAL A 139 -12.69 -0.76 -8.16
C VAL A 139 -12.70 0.78 -8.21
N GLY A 140 -12.26 1.38 -9.31
CA GLY A 140 -12.34 2.83 -9.57
C GLY A 140 -11.11 3.63 -9.14
N LEU A 141 -10.04 3.01 -8.67
CA LEU A 141 -8.79 3.71 -8.35
C LEU A 141 -8.06 4.10 -9.64
N TRP A 142 -7.97 5.40 -9.91
CA TRP A 142 -7.38 5.91 -11.15
C TRP A 142 -6.04 6.64 -10.93
N ARG A 143 -5.75 7.10 -9.71
CA ARG A 143 -4.54 7.83 -9.37
C ARG A 143 -3.44 6.86 -8.90
N LEU A 144 -2.91 6.06 -9.84
CA LEU A 144 -1.86 5.08 -9.57
C LEU A 144 -0.47 5.65 -9.91
N ASP A 145 0.53 5.38 -9.07
CA ASP A 145 1.91 5.83 -9.31
C ASP A 145 2.61 4.93 -10.34
N TYR A 146 2.85 5.46 -11.52
CA TYR A 146 3.55 4.77 -12.64
C TYR A 146 4.96 5.31 -12.89
N ARG A 147 5.49 6.20 -12.05
CA ARG A 147 6.74 6.92 -12.34
C ARG A 147 7.95 6.01 -12.53
N TRP A 148 7.98 4.85 -11.89
CA TRP A 148 9.09 3.90 -12.01
C TRP A 148 9.18 3.21 -13.38
N ARG A 149 8.09 3.07 -14.14
CA ARG A 149 8.12 2.47 -15.49
C ARG A 149 8.65 3.41 -16.58
N ARG A 150 8.67 4.72 -16.36
CA ARG A 150 9.17 5.69 -17.35
C ARG A 150 10.70 5.79 -17.40
N VAL A 151 11.40 5.34 -16.38
CA VAL A 151 12.88 5.44 -16.31
C VAL A 151 13.58 4.31 -17.09
N LEU A 152 12.90 3.21 -17.42
CA LEU A 152 13.47 2.05 -18.14
C LEU A 152 13.33 2.11 -19.66
N ILE A 153 12.82 3.21 -20.24
CA ILE A 153 12.65 3.34 -21.71
C ILE A 153 13.81 4.12 -22.37
N TRP A 154 14.82 4.54 -21.62
CA TRP A 154 15.98 5.27 -22.14
C TRP A 154 17.31 4.58 -21.84
N TRP A 155 17.49 3.37 -22.35
CA TRP A 155 18.83 2.80 -22.67
C TRP A 155 18.70 1.77 -23.79
#